data_ccc415e91555f51ed70a222894af57a9
#
_entry.id   ccc415e91555f51ed70a222894af57a9
#
_cell.length_a   1.000
_cell.length_b   1.000
_cell.length_c   1.000
_cell.angle_alpha   90.00
_cell.angle_beta   90.00
_cell.angle_gamma   90.00
#
_symmetry.space_group_name_H-M   'P 1'
#
loop_
_entity.id
_entity.type
_entity.pdbx_description
1 polymer ?
#
loop_
_entity_poly.entity_id
_entity_poly.type
_entity_poly.pdbx_seq_one_letter_code
_entity_poly.pdbx_strand_id
1 'polypeptide(L)'
;MKYINFIQTVFPVPVWIHWFSPIAVHKDERIVKAAEYHTTTWEGIVALDDDMIIHVAPASAGAPVPELTRAFIVPKGTMVKINAAIWHLCPLPLNNEVLHAMIILPECTYQMTAQ
;
A
#
# COMPACT_ATOMS: atom_id res chain seq x y z
N MET A 1 -18.52 -1.13 6.97
CA MET A 1 -17.33 -1.99 7.16
C MET A 1 -16.21 -1.15 7.75
N LYS A 2 -15.71 -1.57 8.90
CA LYS A 2 -14.75 -0.74 9.68
C LYS A 2 -13.39 -0.55 9.01
N TYR A 3 -13.04 -1.42 8.09
CA TYR A 3 -11.72 -1.40 7.42
C TYR A 3 -11.56 -0.27 6.42
N ILE A 4 -12.65 0.29 5.95
CA ILE A 4 -12.62 1.37 4.94
C ILE A 4 -11.89 2.61 5.45
N ASN A 5 -11.69 2.73 6.77
CA ASN A 5 -10.93 3.81 7.37
C ASN A 5 -9.42 3.70 7.13
N PHE A 6 -8.92 2.51 6.73
CA PHE A 6 -7.50 2.31 6.48
C PHE A 6 -7.12 2.54 5.03
N ILE A 7 -7.98 2.11 4.11
CA ILE A 7 -7.74 2.24 2.68
C ILE A 7 -8.99 2.80 2.00
N GLN A 8 -8.76 3.46 0.88
CA GLN A 8 -9.81 4.03 0.07
C GLN A 8 -9.52 3.72 -1.39
N THR A 9 -10.52 3.22 -2.13
CA THR A 9 -10.38 3.07 -3.57
C THR A 9 -10.55 4.42 -4.23
N VAL A 10 -9.72 4.70 -5.23
CA VAL A 10 -9.72 5.98 -5.94
C VAL A 10 -9.71 5.73 -7.44
N PHE A 11 -10.71 6.26 -8.14
CA PHE A 11 -10.78 6.23 -9.59
C PHE A 11 -11.67 7.38 -10.07
N PRO A 12 -11.22 8.21 -11.01
CA PRO A 12 -9.91 8.21 -11.65
C PRO A 12 -8.79 8.72 -10.72
N VAL A 13 -7.54 8.49 -11.13
CA VAL A 13 -6.36 8.97 -10.40
C VAL A 13 -6.34 10.50 -10.40
N PRO A 14 -6.18 11.15 -9.23
CA PRO A 14 -6.14 12.61 -9.15
C PRO A 14 -4.98 13.21 -9.95
N VAL A 15 -5.23 14.35 -10.62
CA VAL A 15 -4.23 14.98 -11.52
C VAL A 15 -3.05 15.61 -10.79
N TRP A 16 -3.14 15.86 -9.48
CA TRP A 16 -2.03 16.42 -8.70
C TRP A 16 -1.01 15.39 -8.22
N ILE A 17 -1.14 14.13 -8.64
CA ILE A 17 -0.16 13.12 -8.36
C ILE A 17 0.99 13.29 -9.34
N HIS A 18 2.20 13.51 -8.80
CA HIS A 18 3.39 13.80 -9.60
C HIS A 18 4.42 12.68 -9.59
N TRP A 19 4.22 11.66 -8.80
CA TRP A 19 5.18 10.56 -8.66
C TRP A 19 4.52 9.22 -8.91
N PHE A 20 5.11 8.47 -9.86
CA PHE A 20 4.72 7.10 -10.15
C PHE A 20 5.98 6.25 -10.14
N SER A 21 5.96 5.14 -9.44
CA SER A 21 7.07 4.20 -9.39
C SER A 21 6.57 2.79 -9.70
N PRO A 22 7.03 2.17 -10.79
CA PRO A 22 6.75 0.76 -11.02
C PRO A 22 7.58 -0.09 -10.05
N ILE A 23 6.98 -1.15 -9.55
CA ILE A 23 7.64 -2.14 -8.71
C ILE A 23 7.35 -3.54 -9.19
N ALA A 24 8.26 -4.46 -8.90
CA ALA A 24 8.07 -5.89 -9.09
C ALA A 24 8.26 -6.58 -7.73
N VAL A 25 7.26 -7.30 -7.28
CA VAL A 25 7.28 -7.96 -5.97
C VAL A 25 7.21 -9.46 -6.19
N HIS A 26 8.21 -10.18 -5.68
CA HIS A 26 8.28 -11.62 -5.78
C HIS A 26 7.45 -12.29 -4.68
N LYS A 27 6.80 -13.37 -5.05
CA LYS A 27 6.07 -14.21 -4.13
C LYS A 27 7.02 -15.11 -3.39
N ASP A 28 7.62 -14.60 -2.35
CA ASP A 28 8.45 -15.38 -1.46
C ASP A 28 7.61 -16.06 -0.39
N GLU A 29 7.96 -15.84 0.86
CA GLU A 29 7.13 -16.18 2.00
C GLU A 29 6.05 -15.13 2.16
N ARG A 30 4.82 -15.56 2.37
CA ARG A 30 3.73 -14.61 2.71
C ARG A 30 3.80 -14.20 4.18
N ILE A 31 4.98 -13.85 4.62
CA ILE A 31 5.26 -13.41 5.98
C ILE A 31 5.66 -11.94 5.93
N VAL A 32 4.95 -11.13 6.67
CA VAL A 32 5.26 -9.71 6.80
C VAL A 32 6.39 -9.54 7.81
N LYS A 33 7.58 -9.19 7.32
CA LYS A 33 8.77 -9.02 8.16
C LYS A 33 9.03 -7.57 8.53
N ALA A 34 8.36 -6.64 7.87
CA ALA A 34 8.54 -5.21 8.07
C ALA A 34 7.27 -4.49 7.72
N ALA A 35 7.15 -3.27 8.21
CA ALA A 35 6.09 -2.36 7.83
C ALA A 35 6.62 -0.94 7.92
N GLU A 36 6.01 -0.04 7.16
CA GLU A 36 6.35 1.37 7.16
C GLU A 36 5.08 2.21 7.23
N TYR A 37 5.23 3.49 7.49
CA TYR A 37 4.14 4.45 7.41
C TYR A 37 4.67 5.83 7.03
N HIS A 38 3.80 6.65 6.48
CA HIS A 38 4.08 8.04 6.16
C HIS A 38 3.20 8.93 7.03
N THR A 39 3.80 9.87 7.75
CA THR A 39 3.07 10.69 8.73
C THR A 39 2.23 11.78 8.09
N THR A 40 2.61 12.27 6.92
CA THR A 40 2.01 13.46 6.30
C THR A 40 1.40 13.21 4.93
N THR A 41 1.60 12.03 4.34
CA THR A 41 1.13 11.72 3.00
C THR A 41 0.44 10.36 2.94
N TRP A 42 -0.36 10.18 1.88
CA TRP A 42 -0.94 8.91 1.53
C TRP A 42 -0.10 8.22 0.44
N GLU A 43 -0.36 6.95 0.22
CA GLU A 43 0.24 6.18 -0.86
C GLU A 43 -0.85 5.46 -1.64
N GLY A 44 -0.79 5.57 -2.96
CA GLY A 44 -1.67 4.81 -3.85
C GLY A 44 -0.96 3.59 -4.39
N ILE A 45 -1.67 2.49 -4.56
CA ILE A 45 -1.13 1.25 -5.11
C ILE A 45 -2.14 0.68 -6.10
N VAL A 46 -1.68 0.30 -7.28
CA VAL A 46 -2.49 -0.42 -8.27
C VAL A 46 -1.71 -1.60 -8.81
N ALA A 47 -2.31 -2.78 -8.74
CA ALA A 47 -1.74 -3.99 -9.31
C ALA A 47 -2.03 -4.05 -10.81
N LEU A 48 -1.03 -4.44 -11.61
CA LEU A 48 -1.09 -4.40 -13.07
C LEU A 48 -1.35 -5.75 -13.70
N ASP A 49 -0.91 -6.85 -13.10
CA ASP A 49 -0.92 -8.17 -13.76
C ASP A 49 -1.44 -9.32 -12.88
N ASP A 50 -1.82 -9.04 -11.66
CA ASP A 50 -2.40 -10.02 -10.73
C ASP A 50 -3.27 -9.30 -9.71
N ASP A 51 -4.15 -10.03 -9.04
CA ASP A 51 -4.76 -9.54 -7.82
C ASP A 51 -3.68 -9.43 -6.75
N MET A 52 -3.82 -8.49 -5.84
CA MET A 52 -2.80 -8.25 -4.82
C MET A 52 -3.36 -8.45 -3.42
N ILE A 53 -2.48 -8.85 -2.52
CA ILE A 53 -2.76 -8.90 -1.09
C ILE A 53 -2.11 -7.67 -0.46
N ILE A 54 -2.91 -6.85 0.19
CA ILE A 54 -2.44 -5.67 0.95
C ILE A 54 -2.66 -5.96 2.43
N HIS A 55 -1.67 -5.62 3.25
CA HIS A 55 -1.82 -5.64 4.70
C HIS A 55 -1.66 -4.25 5.27
N VAL A 56 -2.47 -3.92 6.26
CA VAL A 56 -2.49 -2.61 6.91
C VAL A 56 -2.75 -2.76 8.40
N ALA A 57 -2.25 -1.80 9.16
CA ALA A 57 -2.53 -1.70 10.59
C ALA A 57 -2.73 -0.23 10.97
N PRO A 58 -3.54 0.06 12.00
CA PRO A 58 -3.75 1.42 12.45
C PRO A 58 -2.48 2.05 13.02
N ALA A 59 -2.46 3.36 13.08
CA ALA A 59 -1.36 4.13 13.66
C ALA A 59 -1.08 3.67 15.09
N SER A 60 0.20 3.52 15.39
CA SER A 60 0.69 3.14 16.71
C SER A 60 2.14 3.55 16.86
N ALA A 61 2.58 3.75 18.09
CA ALA A 61 3.95 4.20 18.36
C ALA A 61 4.93 3.04 18.23
N GLY A 62 5.98 3.24 17.45
CA GLY A 62 7.14 2.35 17.36
C GLY A 62 6.97 1.12 16.47
N ALA A 63 5.81 0.48 16.45
CA ALA A 63 5.56 -0.71 15.67
C ALA A 63 4.06 -0.93 15.48
N PRO A 64 3.66 -1.63 14.41
CA PRO A 64 2.26 -2.00 14.25
C PRO A 64 1.83 -2.99 15.34
N VAL A 65 0.56 -2.93 15.70
CA VAL A 65 -0.04 -3.87 16.66
C VAL A 65 -0.51 -5.10 15.86
N PRO A 66 0.09 -6.29 16.06
CA PRO A 66 -0.22 -7.46 15.23
C PRO A 66 -1.69 -7.84 15.24
N GLU A 67 -2.36 -7.74 16.38
CA GLU A 67 -3.76 -8.12 16.54
C GLU A 67 -4.72 -7.20 15.77
N LEU A 68 -4.27 -6.01 15.42
CA LEU A 68 -5.04 -5.03 14.66
C LEU A 68 -4.68 -5.01 13.18
N THR A 69 -3.70 -5.79 12.77
CA THR A 69 -3.31 -5.91 11.37
C THR A 69 -4.36 -6.66 10.58
N ARG A 70 -4.67 -6.17 9.38
CA ARG A 70 -5.66 -6.76 8.47
C ARG A 70 -5.04 -6.93 7.10
N ALA A 71 -5.47 -7.97 6.40
CA ALA A 71 -5.08 -8.22 5.02
C ALA A 71 -6.32 -8.22 4.13
N PHE A 72 -6.14 -7.70 2.92
CA PHE A 72 -7.20 -7.59 1.92
C PHE A 72 -6.71 -8.10 0.58
N ILE A 73 -7.61 -8.75 -0.17
CA ILE A 73 -7.39 -9.06 -1.57
C ILE A 73 -7.99 -7.90 -2.38
N VAL A 74 -7.16 -7.30 -3.22
CA VAL A 74 -7.56 -6.19 -4.08
C VAL A 74 -7.43 -6.64 -5.53
N PRO A 75 -8.52 -6.57 -6.31
CA PRO A 75 -8.50 -7.00 -7.71
C PRO A 75 -7.49 -6.21 -8.55
N LYS A 76 -6.91 -6.89 -9.52
CA LYS A 76 -6.07 -6.27 -10.54
C LYS A 76 -6.76 -5.04 -11.15
N GLY A 77 -6.01 -3.96 -11.31
CA GLY A 77 -6.51 -2.73 -11.91
C GLY A 77 -7.28 -1.82 -10.97
N THR A 78 -7.50 -2.23 -9.73
CA THR A 78 -8.11 -1.37 -8.71
C THR A 78 -7.02 -0.63 -7.95
N MET A 79 -7.09 0.68 -7.94
CA MET A 79 -6.20 1.51 -7.14
C MET A 79 -6.75 1.62 -5.71
N VAL A 80 -5.89 1.41 -4.75
CA VAL A 80 -6.18 1.69 -3.35
C VAL A 80 -5.35 2.87 -2.87
N LYS A 81 -5.92 3.64 -1.98
CA LYS A 81 -5.22 4.74 -1.31
C LYS A 81 -5.07 4.38 0.15
N ILE A 82 -3.84 4.25 0.59
CA ILE A 82 -3.52 4.02 2.00
C ILE A 82 -3.34 5.39 2.64
N ASN A 83 -4.14 5.68 3.64
CA ASN A 83 -4.11 6.98 4.30
C ASN A 83 -2.80 7.19 5.07
N ALA A 84 -2.47 8.45 5.35
CA ALA A 84 -1.31 8.78 6.17
C ALA A 84 -1.40 8.09 7.54
N ALA A 85 -0.24 7.77 8.10
CA ALA A 85 -0.06 7.13 9.41
C ALA A 85 -0.58 5.68 9.51
N ILE A 86 -0.95 5.05 8.41
CA ILE A 86 -1.34 3.64 8.38
C ILE A 86 -0.10 2.79 8.08
N TRP A 87 0.17 1.81 8.94
CA TRP A 87 1.23 0.85 8.71
C TRP A 87 0.93 -0.01 7.49
N HIS A 88 1.90 -0.15 6.60
CA HIS A 88 1.79 -0.95 5.38
C HIS A 88 3.16 -1.36 4.85
N LEU A 89 3.17 -2.16 3.81
CA LEU A 89 4.37 -2.47 3.03
C LEU A 89 3.92 -2.78 1.60
N CYS A 90 4.85 -3.16 0.73
CA CYS A 90 4.56 -3.54 -0.64
C CYS A 90 3.49 -4.63 -0.69
N PRO A 91 2.60 -4.60 -1.69
CA PRO A 91 1.62 -5.65 -1.88
C PRO A 91 2.30 -6.98 -2.24
N LEU A 92 1.59 -8.06 -2.00
CA LEU A 92 2.05 -9.41 -2.38
C LEU A 92 1.21 -9.93 -3.53
N PRO A 93 1.78 -10.72 -4.45
CA PRO A 93 0.98 -11.37 -5.50
C PRO A 93 0.06 -12.43 -4.91
N LEU A 94 -1.16 -12.52 -5.41
CA LEU A 94 -2.10 -13.55 -5.00
C LEU A 94 -1.82 -14.87 -5.70
N ASN A 95 -1.68 -14.83 -7.02
CA ASN A 95 -1.58 -16.04 -7.86
C ASN A 95 -0.21 -16.19 -8.52
N ASN A 96 0.36 -15.11 -9.05
CA ASN A 96 1.60 -15.14 -9.81
C ASN A 96 2.83 -15.25 -8.90
N GLU A 97 3.96 -15.65 -9.47
CA GLU A 97 5.25 -15.60 -8.77
C GLU A 97 5.77 -14.18 -8.62
N VAL A 98 5.42 -13.30 -9.54
CA VAL A 98 5.83 -11.88 -9.52
C VAL A 98 4.61 -11.02 -9.77
N LEU A 99 4.43 -10.01 -8.93
CA LEU A 99 3.43 -8.96 -9.10
C LEU A 99 4.11 -7.70 -9.61
N HIS A 100 3.62 -7.17 -10.71
CA HIS A 100 3.95 -5.81 -11.13
C HIS A 100 2.85 -4.86 -10.66
N ALA A 101 3.27 -3.82 -9.97
CA ALA A 101 2.36 -2.81 -9.44
C ALA A 101 2.93 -1.41 -9.67
N MET A 102 2.04 -0.43 -9.57
CA MET A 102 2.41 0.98 -9.63
C MET A 102 2.17 1.61 -8.26
N ILE A 103 3.21 2.20 -7.71
CA ILE A 103 3.11 3.02 -6.50
C ILE A 103 2.88 4.47 -6.93
N ILE A 104 1.94 5.13 -6.31
CA ILE A 104 1.54 6.49 -6.65
C ILE A 104 1.67 7.32 -5.37
N LEU A 105 2.48 8.38 -5.45
CA LEU A 105 2.76 9.22 -4.30
C LEU A 105 2.48 10.69 -4.64
N PRO A 106 2.06 11.50 -3.67
CA PRO A 106 2.00 12.94 -3.84
C PRO A 106 3.39 13.52 -4.09
N GLU A 107 3.43 14.70 -4.68
CA GLU A 107 4.67 15.44 -4.89
C GLU A 107 5.44 15.58 -3.58
N CYS A 108 6.75 15.45 -3.65
CA CYS A 108 7.67 15.64 -2.51
C CYS A 108 7.53 14.60 -1.38
N THR A 109 6.86 13.47 -1.60
CA THR A 109 6.68 12.46 -0.54
C THR A 109 8.01 11.98 0.03
N TYR A 110 9.00 11.72 -0.82
CA TYR A 110 10.32 11.27 -0.35
C TYR A 110 11.05 12.31 0.48
N GLN A 111 10.89 13.58 0.16
CA GLN A 111 11.48 14.67 0.94
C GLN A 111 10.81 14.81 2.30
N MET A 112 9.53 14.50 2.39
CA MET A 112 8.73 14.62 3.60
C MET A 112 8.86 13.42 4.53
N THR A 113 9.16 12.25 3.99
CA THR A 113 9.17 10.98 4.74
C THR A 113 10.55 10.36 4.91
N ALA A 114 11.60 10.95 4.35
CA ALA A 114 12.96 10.48 4.50
C ALA A 114 13.38 10.48 5.97
N GLN A 115 13.97 9.38 6.40
CA GLN A 115 14.40 9.17 7.78
C GLN A 115 15.91 9.00 7.85
#